data_657e4d7b12ed43038d7f72eedfa5f70a
#
_entry.id   657e4d7b12ed43038d7f72eedfa5f70a
#
_cell.length_a   1.000
_cell.length_b   1.000
_cell.length_c   1.000
_cell.angle_alpha   90.00
_cell.angle_beta   90.00
_cell.angle_gamma   90.00
#
_symmetry.space_group_name_H-M   'P 1'
#
loop_
_entity.id
_entity.type
_entity.pdbx_description
1 polymer ?
#
loop_
_entity_poly.entity_id
_entity_poly.type
_entity_poly.pdbx_seq_one_letter_code
_entity_poly.pdbx_strand_id
1 'polypeptide(L)'
;MDTVTRRKFLLASGVVGGTALAAGAGAYTVADILATADSPAGSAAADRTLVLVTLYGGNDGLATVIPYADDAYRDARADLAYEPSEVLRLDGHTGLNPAMTGLKAAYDRGELAVVRGVGYPKPDRSHFRSMDIWQTADPVRPGSTGWLGRWLDRAGRDPRTAISLEPVLPPVLAGATCAGAAVPLGSVAVPKSITDADLRALGGTSAGEPVLQARAAACFGDLLSVDHLVTAALAEDDDNEGDHEPATGTGGAQSTLRAQLDLVATCVEAGVMTRVFSVSMGGFDFHAGEKTGQETQLKTVDTAVATFLERMGRTENGRKVVVLVYSEFGRRVRANASDGTDHGTASNILIAGASVAGGRLVGDQPSLTDLDDGDLKFHTDFRDVYAAVLTDVLGADPDPVLDGWKGRLPGLL
;
A
#
# COMPACT_ATOMS: atom_id res chain seq x y z
N MET A 1 24.38 12.46 29.43
CA MET A 1 25.12 12.39 28.16
C MET A 1 25.58 13.79 27.79
N ASP A 2 26.87 13.97 27.44
CA ASP A 2 27.43 15.27 27.10
C ASP A 2 26.82 15.77 25.77
N THR A 3 26.52 17.07 25.66
CA THR A 3 25.93 17.72 24.46
C THR A 3 26.76 17.47 23.19
N VAL A 4 28.10 17.32 23.34
CA VAL A 4 28.98 17.00 22.21
C VAL A 4 28.78 15.56 21.69
N THR A 5 28.48 14.61 22.55
CA THR A 5 28.25 13.21 22.24
C THR A 5 26.87 13.05 21.53
N ARG A 6 25.86 13.77 22.04
CA ARG A 6 24.52 13.83 21.43
C ARG A 6 24.57 14.41 20.00
N ARG A 7 25.28 15.53 19.82
CA ARG A 7 25.44 16.15 18.49
C ARG A 7 26.15 15.23 17.49
N LYS A 8 27.21 14.52 17.91
CA LYS A 8 27.93 13.57 17.06
C LYS A 8 27.06 12.37 16.69
N PHE A 9 26.25 11.87 17.64
CA PHE A 9 25.32 10.78 17.38
C PHE A 9 24.21 11.20 16.40
N LEU A 10 23.59 12.35 16.60
CA LEU A 10 22.54 12.88 15.71
C LEU A 10 23.08 13.21 14.31
N LEU A 11 24.34 13.65 14.18
CA LEU A 11 24.97 13.84 12.89
C LEU A 11 25.35 12.51 12.21
N ALA A 12 25.74 11.50 12.97
CA ALA A 12 26.07 10.18 12.43
C ALA A 12 24.81 9.39 12.02
N SER A 13 23.73 9.48 12.80
CA SER A 13 22.43 8.89 12.48
C SER A 13 21.65 9.69 11.42
N GLY A 14 21.96 10.96 11.25
CA GLY A 14 21.46 11.81 10.15
C GLY A 14 21.85 11.31 8.75
N VAL A 15 22.81 10.37 8.64
CA VAL A 15 23.09 9.70 7.36
C VAL A 15 21.97 8.73 6.98
N VAL A 16 21.29 8.11 7.93
CA VAL A 16 20.12 7.24 7.66
C VAL A 16 18.83 8.07 7.54
N GLY A 17 18.70 9.16 8.31
CA GLY A 17 17.60 10.14 8.14
C GLY A 17 17.84 11.16 7.02
N GLY A 18 19.08 11.29 6.52
CA GLY A 18 19.47 12.30 5.55
C GLY A 18 18.91 12.08 4.14
N THR A 19 18.58 10.84 3.79
CA THR A 19 17.92 10.54 2.51
C THR A 19 16.45 10.98 2.52
N ALA A 20 15.76 10.90 3.64
CA ALA A 20 14.39 11.43 3.81
C ALA A 20 14.39 12.97 3.87
N LEU A 21 15.42 13.61 4.46
CA LEU A 21 15.57 15.05 4.49
C LEU A 21 15.96 15.65 3.13
N ALA A 22 16.74 14.94 2.32
CA ALA A 22 17.11 15.38 0.97
C ALA A 22 15.93 15.39 -0.01
N ALA A 23 14.88 14.61 0.28
CA ALA A 23 13.63 14.58 -0.51
C ALA A 23 12.61 15.64 -0.08
N GLY A 24 12.91 16.52 0.89
CA GLY A 24 11.97 17.51 1.41
C GLY A 24 10.82 16.92 2.24
N ALA A 25 10.85 15.61 2.50
CA ALA A 25 9.91 14.95 3.39
C ALA A 25 10.23 15.36 4.84
N GLY A 26 9.36 16.10 5.49
CA GLY A 26 9.46 16.36 6.92
C GLY A 26 9.40 15.02 7.67
N ALA A 27 10.31 14.77 8.61
CA ALA A 27 10.14 13.68 9.56
C ALA A 27 8.97 14.05 10.48
N TYR A 28 7.85 13.37 10.34
CA TYR A 28 6.68 13.48 11.22
C TYR A 28 6.57 12.24 12.07
N THR A 29 5.98 12.41 13.22
CA THR A 29 5.80 11.37 14.22
C THR A 29 4.34 10.97 14.26
N VAL A 30 4.03 9.81 14.79
CA VAL A 30 2.64 9.40 15.05
C VAL A 30 1.91 10.43 15.90
N ALA A 31 2.60 11.01 16.91
CA ALA A 31 2.05 12.05 17.76
C ALA A 31 1.73 13.33 16.97
N ASP A 32 2.61 13.76 16.05
CA ASP A 32 2.35 14.90 15.17
C ASP A 32 1.11 14.67 14.27
N ILE A 33 0.88 13.43 13.85
CA ILE A 33 -0.29 13.05 13.05
C ILE A 33 -1.54 13.08 13.92
N LEU A 34 -1.51 12.42 15.08
CA LEU A 34 -2.65 12.37 16.00
C LEU A 34 -3.05 13.77 16.51
N ALA A 35 -2.08 14.66 16.72
CA ALA A 35 -2.35 16.04 17.08
C ALA A 35 -3.16 16.83 16.02
N THR A 36 -3.25 16.34 14.77
CA THR A 36 -4.09 16.96 13.75
C THR A 36 -5.59 16.73 13.97
N ALA A 37 -5.98 15.74 14.78
CA ALA A 37 -7.37 15.47 15.12
C ALA A 37 -8.05 16.66 15.82
N ASP A 38 -7.29 17.39 16.65
CA ASP A 38 -7.77 18.56 17.39
C ASP A 38 -7.71 19.87 16.56
N SER A 39 -7.24 19.78 15.32
CA SER A 39 -7.12 20.97 14.45
C SER A 39 -8.45 21.27 13.73
N PRO A 40 -8.70 22.54 13.35
CA PRO A 40 -9.86 22.89 12.52
C PRO A 40 -9.90 22.13 11.18
N ALA A 41 -8.75 21.75 10.66
CA ALA A 41 -8.64 20.92 9.44
C ALA A 41 -9.06 19.47 9.67
N GLY A 42 -8.80 18.89 10.85
CA GLY A 42 -9.31 17.57 11.25
C GLY A 42 -10.83 17.60 11.48
N SER A 43 -11.36 18.69 12.04
CA SER A 43 -12.79 18.85 12.28
C SER A 43 -13.62 19.15 11.02
N ALA A 44 -13.00 19.68 9.96
CA ALA A 44 -13.59 19.76 8.63
C ALA A 44 -13.46 18.37 7.95
N ALA A 45 -14.11 17.36 8.55
CA ALA A 45 -13.98 15.96 8.20
C ALA A 45 -13.82 15.76 6.70
N ALA A 46 -12.66 15.22 6.29
CA ALA A 46 -12.43 14.80 4.93
C ALA A 46 -13.58 13.88 4.50
N ASP A 47 -14.20 14.15 3.36
CA ASP A 47 -15.35 13.36 2.91
C ASP A 47 -14.99 11.88 2.82
N ARG A 48 -13.75 11.53 2.44
CA ARG A 48 -13.25 10.14 2.39
C ARG A 48 -11.74 10.07 2.56
N THR A 49 -11.26 8.89 2.97
CA THR A 49 -9.83 8.57 3.13
C THR A 49 -9.46 7.41 2.22
N LEU A 50 -8.36 7.57 1.47
CA LEU A 50 -7.77 6.51 0.66
C LEU A 50 -6.70 5.77 1.47
N VAL A 51 -6.77 4.44 1.49
CA VAL A 51 -5.69 3.56 1.92
C VAL A 51 -5.18 2.81 0.71
N LEU A 52 -3.96 3.13 0.29
CA LEU A 52 -3.29 2.50 -0.84
C LEU A 52 -2.42 1.35 -0.33
N VAL A 53 -2.72 0.12 -0.74
CA VAL A 53 -1.98 -1.09 -0.38
C VAL A 53 -1.20 -1.56 -1.59
N THR A 54 0.12 -1.48 -1.54
CA THR A 54 1.02 -1.93 -2.60
C THR A 54 1.53 -3.33 -2.29
N LEU A 55 1.28 -4.29 -3.20
CA LEU A 55 1.80 -5.64 -3.13
C LEU A 55 3.05 -5.72 -4.04
N TYR A 56 4.25 -5.60 -3.44
CA TYR A 56 5.50 -5.63 -4.19
C TYR A 56 5.91 -7.06 -4.58
N GLY A 57 6.34 -7.22 -5.82
CA GLY A 57 6.84 -8.48 -6.36
C GLY A 57 5.98 -9.07 -7.47
N GLY A 58 5.02 -8.31 -8.03
CA GLY A 58 4.19 -8.80 -9.13
C GLY A 58 3.24 -9.90 -8.69
N ASN A 59 2.25 -9.55 -7.87
CA ASN A 59 1.23 -10.48 -7.39
C ASN A 59 0.53 -11.21 -8.56
N ASP A 60 0.42 -12.54 -8.49
CA ASP A 60 -0.27 -13.31 -9.50
C ASP A 60 -1.79 -13.05 -9.49
N GLY A 61 -2.23 -12.28 -10.48
CA GLY A 61 -3.63 -11.92 -10.66
C GLY A 61 -4.52 -13.13 -10.94
N LEU A 62 -4.01 -14.16 -11.65
CA LEU A 62 -4.75 -15.38 -11.96
C LEU A 62 -4.83 -16.37 -10.79
N ALA A 63 -3.91 -16.28 -9.83
CA ALA A 63 -3.99 -17.02 -8.58
C ALA A 63 -4.79 -16.27 -7.50
N THR A 64 -4.93 -14.95 -7.64
CA THR A 64 -5.71 -14.09 -6.72
C THR A 64 -7.19 -14.09 -7.10
N VAL A 65 -7.51 -13.87 -8.39
CA VAL A 65 -8.85 -13.85 -8.97
C VAL A 65 -8.89 -14.89 -10.09
N ILE A 66 -9.44 -16.03 -9.77
CA ILE A 66 -9.29 -17.28 -10.49
C ILE A 66 -10.45 -17.44 -11.50
N PRO A 67 -10.18 -17.50 -12.81
CA PRO A 67 -11.19 -17.79 -13.82
C PRO A 67 -11.45 -19.31 -13.91
N TYR A 68 -11.98 -19.91 -12.86
CA TYR A 68 -12.04 -21.36 -12.63
C TYR A 68 -12.88 -22.11 -13.66
N ALA A 69 -13.78 -21.45 -14.38
CA ALA A 69 -14.61 -22.07 -15.40
C ALA A 69 -14.00 -22.00 -16.81
N ASP A 70 -12.84 -21.38 -16.99
CA ASP A 70 -12.12 -21.33 -18.25
C ASP A 70 -11.16 -22.53 -18.35
N ASP A 71 -11.36 -23.40 -19.32
CA ASP A 71 -10.49 -24.57 -19.53
C ASP A 71 -9.05 -24.16 -19.84
N ALA A 72 -8.85 -23.02 -20.52
CA ALA A 72 -7.52 -22.47 -20.82
C ALA A 72 -6.74 -22.10 -19.54
N TYR A 73 -7.43 -21.78 -18.43
CA TYR A 73 -6.79 -21.57 -17.14
C TYR A 73 -6.08 -22.82 -16.64
N ARG A 74 -6.77 -23.97 -16.63
CA ARG A 74 -6.19 -25.23 -16.19
C ARG A 74 -5.07 -25.70 -17.11
N ASP A 75 -5.28 -25.57 -18.42
CA ASP A 75 -4.28 -25.95 -19.43
C ASP A 75 -2.99 -25.12 -19.32
N ALA A 76 -3.10 -23.85 -18.95
CA ALA A 76 -1.95 -22.95 -18.81
C ALA A 76 -1.24 -23.08 -17.45
N ARG A 77 -1.98 -23.35 -16.38
CA ARG A 77 -1.47 -23.32 -15.01
C ARG A 77 -1.04 -24.68 -14.44
N ALA A 78 -1.44 -25.78 -15.08
CA ALA A 78 -1.08 -27.13 -14.64
C ALA A 78 -1.26 -27.30 -13.11
N ASP A 79 -0.19 -27.65 -12.39
CA ASP A 79 -0.24 -27.89 -10.93
C ASP A 79 -0.51 -26.62 -10.09
N LEU A 80 -0.33 -25.44 -10.67
CA LEU A 80 -0.71 -24.16 -10.02
C LEU A 80 -2.22 -23.90 -10.07
N ALA A 81 -2.96 -24.57 -10.95
CA ALA A 81 -4.40 -24.38 -11.08
C ALA A 81 -5.15 -24.79 -9.79
N TYR A 82 -6.23 -24.11 -9.53
CA TYR A 82 -7.19 -24.44 -8.48
C TYR A 82 -8.39 -25.16 -9.08
N GLU A 83 -8.84 -26.21 -8.41
CA GLU A 83 -10.07 -26.87 -8.80
C GLU A 83 -11.30 -25.99 -8.49
N PRO A 84 -12.38 -26.07 -9.29
CA PRO A 84 -13.59 -25.27 -9.07
C PRO A 84 -14.24 -25.46 -7.69
N SER A 85 -13.93 -26.56 -6.99
CA SER A 85 -14.40 -26.84 -5.64
C SER A 85 -13.59 -26.12 -4.55
N GLU A 86 -12.36 -25.69 -4.85
CA GLU A 86 -11.46 -24.99 -3.91
C GLU A 86 -11.73 -23.49 -3.90
N VAL A 87 -12.20 -22.96 -5.02
CA VAL A 87 -12.30 -21.50 -5.26
C VAL A 87 -13.47 -20.87 -4.50
N LEU A 88 -13.25 -19.71 -3.92
CA LEU A 88 -14.31 -18.88 -3.30
C LEU A 88 -15.07 -18.11 -4.38
N ARG A 89 -16.18 -18.69 -4.87
CA ARG A 89 -16.92 -18.21 -6.04
C ARG A 89 -17.46 -16.80 -5.87
N LEU A 90 -17.19 -15.93 -6.86
CA LEU A 90 -17.77 -14.59 -6.99
C LEU A 90 -18.97 -14.59 -7.94
N ASP A 91 -18.85 -15.37 -9.02
CA ASP A 91 -19.94 -15.60 -9.98
C ASP A 91 -19.86 -17.05 -10.54
N GLY A 92 -20.49 -17.32 -11.68
CA GLY A 92 -20.46 -18.64 -12.36
C GLY A 92 -19.12 -18.98 -13.02
N HIS A 93 -18.19 -18.04 -13.13
CA HIS A 93 -16.97 -18.18 -13.91
C HIS A 93 -15.69 -17.85 -13.13
N THR A 94 -15.79 -16.95 -12.17
CA THR A 94 -14.66 -16.35 -11.47
C THR A 94 -14.81 -16.47 -9.95
N GLY A 95 -13.71 -16.63 -9.24
CA GLY A 95 -13.70 -16.62 -7.79
C GLY A 95 -12.39 -16.13 -7.21
N LEU A 96 -12.34 -15.93 -5.89
CA LEU A 96 -11.12 -15.59 -5.17
C LEU A 96 -10.35 -16.86 -4.78
N ASN A 97 -9.06 -16.66 -4.53
CA ASN A 97 -8.20 -17.67 -3.94
C ASN A 97 -8.82 -18.24 -2.64
N PRO A 98 -8.69 -19.55 -2.37
CA PRO A 98 -9.24 -20.15 -1.16
C PRO A 98 -8.74 -19.53 0.15
N ALA A 99 -7.56 -18.89 0.14
CA ALA A 99 -7.01 -18.20 1.30
C ALA A 99 -7.71 -16.87 1.63
N MET A 100 -8.58 -16.34 0.73
CA MET A 100 -9.15 -14.98 0.83
C MET A 100 -10.59 -14.97 1.39
N THR A 101 -10.84 -15.68 2.46
CA THR A 101 -12.20 -15.87 3.04
C THR A 101 -12.80 -14.57 3.60
N GLY A 102 -11.99 -13.69 4.18
CA GLY A 102 -12.43 -12.42 4.73
C GLY A 102 -12.82 -11.42 3.64
N LEU A 103 -12.01 -11.30 2.58
CA LEU A 103 -12.34 -10.49 1.41
C LEU A 103 -13.52 -11.06 0.61
N LYS A 104 -13.68 -12.39 0.57
CA LYS A 104 -14.91 -13.00 0.04
C LYS A 104 -16.14 -12.57 0.84
N ALA A 105 -16.05 -12.57 2.16
CA ALA A 105 -17.16 -12.09 3.00
C ALA A 105 -17.44 -10.59 2.77
N ALA A 106 -16.41 -9.75 2.57
CA ALA A 106 -16.58 -8.35 2.19
C ALA A 106 -17.27 -8.20 0.82
N TYR A 107 -16.91 -9.04 -0.15
CA TYR A 107 -17.58 -9.08 -1.46
C TYR A 107 -19.08 -9.41 -1.31
N ASP A 108 -19.40 -10.42 -0.50
CA ASP A 108 -20.81 -10.84 -0.27
C ASP A 108 -21.66 -9.78 0.44
N ARG A 109 -21.01 -8.91 1.24
CA ARG A 109 -21.65 -7.74 1.84
C ARG A 109 -21.79 -6.55 0.92
N GLY A 110 -21.24 -6.61 -0.31
CA GLY A 110 -21.22 -5.49 -1.23
C GLY A 110 -20.16 -4.43 -0.91
N GLU A 111 -19.10 -4.79 -0.18
CA GLU A 111 -18.03 -3.90 0.28
C GLU A 111 -16.70 -4.11 -0.47
N LEU A 112 -16.63 -5.04 -1.42
CA LEU A 112 -15.46 -5.31 -2.27
C LEU A 112 -15.86 -5.34 -3.73
N ALA A 113 -15.18 -4.56 -4.57
CA ALA A 113 -15.21 -4.65 -6.02
C ALA A 113 -13.86 -5.16 -6.54
N VAL A 114 -13.89 -5.98 -7.58
CA VAL A 114 -12.70 -6.49 -8.28
C VAL A 114 -12.64 -5.87 -9.65
N VAL A 115 -11.62 -5.07 -9.94
CA VAL A 115 -11.38 -4.52 -11.29
C VAL A 115 -10.44 -5.44 -12.03
N ARG A 116 -10.88 -5.99 -13.14
CA ARG A 116 -10.17 -7.01 -13.92
C ARG A 116 -9.39 -6.42 -15.08
N GLY A 117 -8.35 -7.13 -15.49
CA GLY A 117 -7.56 -6.81 -16.69
C GLY A 117 -6.95 -5.42 -16.65
N VAL A 118 -6.47 -4.99 -15.48
CA VAL A 118 -5.89 -3.66 -15.30
C VAL A 118 -4.42 -3.67 -15.71
N GLY A 119 -4.04 -2.71 -16.54
CA GLY A 119 -2.68 -2.57 -17.02
C GLY A 119 -2.47 -1.24 -17.73
N TYR A 120 -1.47 -1.17 -18.61
CA TYR A 120 -1.13 0.03 -19.37
C TYR A 120 -0.49 -0.34 -20.72
N PRO A 121 -0.49 0.59 -21.71
CA PRO A 121 0.09 0.32 -23.02
C PRO A 121 1.61 0.17 -22.96
N LYS A 122 2.15 -0.82 -23.70
CA LYS A 122 3.57 -1.18 -23.73
C LYS A 122 4.11 -1.53 -22.33
N PRO A 123 3.55 -2.55 -21.69
CA PRO A 123 3.89 -2.90 -20.32
C PRO A 123 5.37 -3.28 -20.18
N ASP A 124 5.93 -2.97 -19.02
CA ASP A 124 7.30 -3.32 -18.66
C ASP A 124 7.28 -4.40 -17.58
N ARG A 125 8.13 -5.42 -17.71
CA ARG A 125 8.23 -6.55 -16.78
C ARG A 125 9.35 -6.37 -15.73
N SER A 126 9.98 -5.21 -15.67
CA SER A 126 10.89 -4.83 -14.59
C SER A 126 10.10 -4.28 -13.40
N HIS A 127 10.28 -4.83 -12.21
CA HIS A 127 9.64 -4.33 -10.99
C HIS A 127 9.84 -2.82 -10.81
N PHE A 128 11.11 -2.36 -10.93
CA PHE A 128 11.43 -0.94 -10.77
C PHE A 128 10.70 -0.08 -11.80
N ARG A 129 10.79 -0.46 -13.07
CA ARG A 129 10.22 0.35 -14.14
C ARG A 129 8.69 0.35 -14.11
N SER A 130 8.07 -0.80 -13.90
CA SER A 130 6.62 -0.89 -13.80
C SER A 130 6.11 -0.15 -12.57
N MET A 131 6.78 -0.28 -11.42
CA MET A 131 6.41 0.47 -10.22
C MET A 131 6.54 1.99 -10.43
N ASP A 132 7.60 2.47 -11.09
CA ASP A 132 7.72 3.88 -11.47
C ASP A 132 6.52 4.35 -12.31
N ILE A 133 6.07 3.53 -13.27
CA ILE A 133 4.92 3.82 -14.11
C ILE A 133 3.64 3.94 -13.26
N TRP A 134 3.37 2.98 -12.40
CA TRP A 134 2.21 2.99 -11.52
C TRP A 134 2.22 4.17 -10.54
N GLN A 135 3.37 4.45 -9.96
CA GLN A 135 3.51 5.53 -8.97
C GLN A 135 3.44 6.91 -9.60
N THR A 136 3.94 7.07 -10.82
CA THR A 136 3.88 8.35 -11.55
C THR A 136 2.62 8.53 -12.39
N ALA A 137 1.88 7.46 -12.66
CA ALA A 137 0.77 7.41 -13.61
C ALA A 137 1.18 7.79 -15.04
N ASP A 138 2.45 7.63 -15.41
CA ASP A 138 2.95 7.94 -16.76
C ASP A 138 3.62 6.70 -17.40
N PRO A 139 2.91 5.98 -18.29
CA PRO A 139 3.46 4.81 -18.96
C PRO A 139 4.57 5.14 -19.99
N VAL A 140 4.65 6.37 -20.46
CA VAL A 140 5.56 6.77 -21.52
C VAL A 140 6.90 7.26 -20.96
N ARG A 141 6.83 8.17 -19.99
CA ARG A 141 8.00 8.83 -19.37
C ARG A 141 7.76 9.02 -17.88
N PRO A 142 7.89 7.99 -17.05
CA PRO A 142 7.77 8.19 -15.61
C PRO A 142 8.61 9.37 -15.16
N GLY A 143 7.92 10.37 -14.62
CA GLY A 143 8.52 11.60 -14.17
C GLY A 143 9.11 11.49 -12.77
N SER A 144 9.49 12.63 -12.20
CA SER A 144 9.99 12.73 -10.82
C SER A 144 8.88 12.94 -9.78
N THR A 145 7.60 13.00 -10.20
CA THR A 145 6.46 13.24 -9.31
C THR A 145 5.43 12.13 -9.41
N GLY A 146 4.96 11.68 -8.25
CA GLY A 146 3.88 10.70 -8.15
C GLY A 146 2.50 11.35 -8.35
N TRP A 147 1.51 10.55 -8.74
CA TRP A 147 0.16 11.06 -8.98
C TRP A 147 -0.52 11.60 -7.70
N LEU A 148 -0.34 10.93 -6.55
CA LEU A 148 -0.82 11.45 -5.27
C LEU A 148 0.00 12.65 -4.79
N GLY A 149 1.29 12.71 -5.11
CA GLY A 149 2.11 13.89 -4.86
C GLY A 149 1.63 15.11 -5.65
N ARG A 150 1.26 14.95 -6.93
CA ARG A 150 0.65 16.01 -7.74
C ARG A 150 -0.72 16.44 -7.22
N TRP A 151 -1.50 15.49 -6.68
CA TRP A 151 -2.73 15.82 -5.95
C TRP A 151 -2.41 16.62 -4.68
N LEU A 152 -1.43 16.22 -3.87
CA LEU A 152 -1.02 16.89 -2.64
C LEU A 152 -0.56 18.34 -2.90
N ASP A 153 0.16 18.59 -3.98
CA ASP A 153 0.55 19.94 -4.40
C ASP A 153 -0.64 20.89 -4.54
N ARG A 154 -1.85 20.36 -4.75
CA ARG A 154 -3.12 21.08 -4.91
C ARG A 154 -4.01 21.04 -3.66
N ALA A 155 -3.86 20.00 -2.83
CA ALA A 155 -4.71 19.76 -1.65
C ALA A 155 -4.25 20.49 -0.37
N GLY A 156 -3.54 21.62 -0.50
CA GLY A 156 -3.14 22.45 0.63
C GLY A 156 -1.67 22.36 1.03
N ARG A 157 -0.91 21.42 0.49
CA ARG A 157 0.55 21.28 0.66
C ARG A 157 1.01 20.97 2.09
N ASP A 158 0.16 20.37 2.91
CA ASP A 158 0.57 19.86 4.21
C ASP A 158 1.01 18.39 4.02
N PRO A 159 2.28 18.05 4.31
CA PRO A 159 2.78 16.67 4.19
C PRO A 159 1.96 15.64 4.97
N ARG A 160 1.32 16.03 6.08
CA ARG A 160 0.50 15.15 6.91
C ARG A 160 -0.83 14.76 6.26
N THR A 161 -1.20 15.40 5.15
CA THR A 161 -2.38 15.03 4.35
C THR A 161 -2.20 13.69 3.63
N ALA A 162 -0.93 13.28 3.35
CA ALA A 162 -0.60 12.01 2.73
C ALA A 162 0.58 11.35 3.45
N ILE A 163 0.37 10.18 4.02
CA ILE A 163 1.34 9.49 4.88
C ILE A 163 1.69 8.13 4.30
N SER A 164 2.99 7.80 4.29
CA SER A 164 3.50 6.46 4.04
C SER A 164 4.02 5.84 5.33
N LEU A 165 3.72 4.55 5.53
CA LEU A 165 4.26 3.75 6.62
C LEU A 165 5.49 2.93 6.19
N GLU A 166 6.03 3.21 5.02
CA GLU A 166 7.27 2.65 4.53
C GLU A 166 8.49 3.40 5.07
N PRO A 167 9.67 2.75 5.18
CA PRO A 167 10.89 3.38 5.72
C PRO A 167 11.41 4.51 4.83
N VAL A 168 11.07 4.50 3.54
CA VAL A 168 11.40 5.54 2.56
C VAL A 168 10.10 6.02 1.92
N LEU A 169 9.96 7.33 1.75
CA LEU A 169 8.79 7.90 1.09
C LEU A 169 8.69 7.37 -0.36
N PRO A 170 7.62 6.63 -0.71
CA PRO A 170 7.48 6.12 -2.06
C PRO A 170 7.20 7.28 -3.05
N PRO A 171 7.71 7.20 -4.28
CA PRO A 171 7.52 8.24 -5.31
C PRO A 171 6.06 8.63 -5.53
N VAL A 172 5.10 7.75 -5.29
CA VAL A 172 3.66 8.03 -5.43
C VAL A 172 3.20 9.25 -4.62
N LEU A 173 3.84 9.53 -3.47
CA LEU A 173 3.54 10.67 -2.59
C LEU A 173 4.47 11.89 -2.80
N ALA A 174 5.39 11.84 -3.76
CA ALA A 174 6.30 12.93 -4.06
C ALA A 174 5.70 13.89 -5.09
N GLY A 175 5.32 15.10 -4.67
CA GLY A 175 4.90 16.18 -5.56
C GLY A 175 6.07 17.05 -6.02
N ALA A 176 5.79 18.04 -6.84
CA ALA A 176 6.77 19.01 -7.33
C ALA A 176 7.14 20.08 -6.26
N THR A 177 6.21 20.38 -5.39
CA THR A 177 6.34 21.45 -4.38
C THR A 177 6.12 20.95 -2.96
N CYS A 178 5.43 19.85 -2.80
CA CYS A 178 5.17 19.21 -1.52
C CYS A 178 5.32 17.69 -1.66
N ALA A 179 5.88 17.04 -0.66
CA ALA A 179 5.90 15.59 -0.54
C ALA A 179 5.08 15.18 0.67
N GLY A 180 4.53 13.97 0.64
CA GLY A 180 3.90 13.37 1.81
C GLY A 180 4.89 13.13 2.96
N ALA A 181 4.39 12.65 4.08
CA ALA A 181 5.23 12.27 5.22
C ALA A 181 5.52 10.77 5.22
N ALA A 182 6.74 10.37 5.59
CA ALA A 182 7.07 8.99 5.90
C ALA A 182 7.08 8.80 7.42
N VAL A 183 6.31 7.81 7.89
CA VAL A 183 6.21 7.42 9.31
C VAL A 183 6.44 5.91 9.38
N PRO A 184 7.69 5.46 9.25
CA PRO A 184 7.98 4.03 9.20
C PRO A 184 7.63 3.35 10.53
N LEU A 185 6.94 2.22 10.43
CA LEU A 185 6.77 1.28 11.51
C LEU A 185 7.89 0.25 11.43
N GLY A 186 8.78 0.23 12.38
CA GLY A 186 9.84 -0.76 12.42
C GLY A 186 10.63 -0.64 13.71
N SER A 187 11.07 -1.77 14.26
CA SER A 187 12.03 -1.77 15.34
C SER A 187 13.36 -1.26 14.78
N VAL A 188 13.81 -0.11 15.27
CA VAL A 188 15.20 0.27 15.07
C VAL A 188 16.02 -0.68 15.93
N ALA A 189 16.88 -1.47 15.31
CA ALA A 189 17.85 -2.29 16.04
C ALA A 189 18.78 -1.36 16.82
N VAL A 190 18.38 -1.01 18.04
CA VAL A 190 19.18 -0.20 18.95
C VAL A 190 20.31 -1.08 19.48
N PRO A 191 21.58 -0.66 19.35
CA PRO A 191 22.68 -1.39 19.97
C PRO A 191 22.40 -1.63 21.46
N LYS A 192 22.64 -2.85 21.95
CA LYS A 192 22.39 -3.24 23.37
C LYS A 192 23.05 -2.34 24.42
N SER A 193 24.02 -1.53 23.99
CA SER A 193 24.70 -0.54 24.83
C SER A 193 23.92 0.78 25.01
N ILE A 194 22.83 0.99 24.28
CA ILE A 194 21.97 2.18 24.35
C ILE A 194 20.71 1.77 25.11
N THR A 195 20.45 2.41 26.22
CA THR A 195 19.29 2.13 27.06
C THR A 195 18.09 3.02 26.67
N ASP A 196 16.88 2.65 27.07
CA ASP A 196 15.68 3.50 26.93
C ASP A 196 15.85 4.89 27.54
N ALA A 197 16.63 4.99 28.63
CA ALA A 197 16.94 6.26 29.23
C ALA A 197 17.84 7.14 28.35
N ASP A 198 18.78 6.53 27.61
CA ASP A 198 19.62 7.23 26.64
C ASP A 198 18.80 7.70 25.45
N LEU A 199 17.88 6.88 24.97
CA LEU A 199 16.97 7.21 23.87
C LEU A 199 16.03 8.36 24.24
N ARG A 200 15.44 8.33 25.45
CA ARG A 200 14.62 9.44 25.97
C ARG A 200 15.43 10.72 26.13
N ALA A 201 16.68 10.62 26.57
CA ALA A 201 17.58 11.77 26.67
C ALA A 201 17.94 12.34 25.27
N LEU A 202 18.04 11.48 24.25
CA LEU A 202 18.25 11.90 22.86
C LEU A 202 16.99 12.56 22.27
N GLY A 203 15.79 12.05 22.64
CA GLY A 203 14.49 12.59 22.23
C GLY A 203 14.10 13.91 22.89
N GLY A 204 14.77 14.30 23.99
CA GLY A 204 14.50 15.57 24.67
C GLY A 204 14.94 16.78 23.83
N THR A 205 14.13 17.82 23.72
CA THR A 205 14.49 19.09 23.08
C THR A 205 15.07 20.08 24.11
N SER A 206 15.98 20.97 23.68
CA SER A 206 16.58 22.01 24.53
C SER A 206 16.28 23.40 23.96
N ALA A 207 16.10 24.37 24.85
CA ALA A 207 15.88 25.77 24.43
C ALA A 207 17.08 26.29 23.61
N GLY A 208 16.81 26.89 22.45
CA GLY A 208 17.84 27.43 21.54
C GLY A 208 18.49 26.39 20.62
N GLU A 209 18.00 25.18 20.57
CA GLU A 209 18.44 24.17 19.60
C GLU A 209 18.06 24.56 18.17
N PRO A 210 18.92 24.30 17.14
CA PRO A 210 18.55 24.47 15.75
C PRO A 210 17.31 23.63 15.41
N VAL A 211 16.39 24.16 14.62
CA VAL A 211 15.09 23.54 14.28
C VAL A 211 15.25 22.09 13.78
N LEU A 212 16.23 21.82 12.90
CA LEU A 212 16.49 20.49 12.38
C LEU A 212 17.00 19.52 13.47
N GLN A 213 17.76 20.02 14.45
CA GLN A 213 18.27 19.21 15.54
C GLN A 213 17.16 18.89 16.55
N ALA A 214 16.32 19.86 16.88
CA ALA A 214 15.14 19.67 17.74
C ALA A 214 14.17 18.66 17.10
N ARG A 215 13.99 18.74 15.78
CA ARG A 215 13.15 17.81 15.04
C ARG A 215 13.71 16.39 14.97
N ALA A 216 15.01 16.25 14.74
CA ALA A 216 15.69 14.95 14.80
C ALA A 216 15.59 14.33 16.21
N ALA A 217 15.67 15.14 17.27
CA ALA A 217 15.48 14.70 18.63
C ALA A 217 14.03 14.22 18.90
N ALA A 218 13.03 14.97 18.43
CA ALA A 218 11.63 14.56 18.51
C ALA A 218 11.39 13.20 17.85
N CYS A 219 11.94 12.97 16.65
CA CYS A 219 11.85 11.67 15.95
C CYS A 219 12.39 10.49 16.78
N PHE A 220 13.40 10.70 17.65
CA PHE A 220 13.88 9.65 18.55
C PHE A 220 12.94 9.37 19.72
N GLY A 221 12.30 10.40 20.26
CA GLY A 221 11.29 10.23 21.31
C GLY A 221 10.09 9.41 20.85
N ASP A 222 9.67 9.65 19.61
CA ASP A 222 8.52 8.99 19.02
C ASP A 222 8.82 7.57 18.50
N LEU A 223 10.07 7.31 18.11
CA LEU A 223 10.53 5.96 17.80
C LEU A 223 10.24 4.99 18.95
N LEU A 224 10.45 5.41 20.20
CA LEU A 224 10.10 4.63 21.39
C LEU A 224 8.59 4.45 21.54
N SER A 225 7.81 5.47 21.22
CA SER A 225 6.34 5.41 21.33
C SER A 225 5.76 4.49 20.25
N VAL A 226 6.34 4.49 19.05
CA VAL A 226 5.98 3.58 17.94
C VAL A 226 6.41 2.15 18.27
N ASP A 227 7.62 1.94 18.80
CA ASP A 227 8.12 0.62 19.22
C ASP A 227 7.20 -0.03 20.28
N HIS A 228 6.73 0.74 21.25
CA HIS A 228 5.74 0.27 22.23
C HIS A 228 4.38 -0.06 21.61
N LEU A 229 3.88 0.73 20.64
CA LEU A 229 2.61 0.45 19.95
C LEU A 229 2.72 -0.78 19.04
N VAL A 230 3.82 -0.92 18.31
CA VAL A 230 4.11 -2.07 17.45
C VAL A 230 4.33 -3.34 18.30
N THR A 231 5.08 -3.24 19.40
CA THR A 231 5.30 -4.36 20.32
C THR A 231 4.00 -4.82 20.99
N ALA A 232 3.11 -3.89 21.36
CA ALA A 232 1.79 -4.23 21.89
C ALA A 232 0.89 -4.90 20.83
N ALA A 233 0.91 -4.41 19.58
CA ALA A 233 0.18 -5.01 18.47
C ALA A 233 0.73 -6.39 18.07
N LEU A 234 2.05 -6.58 18.14
CA LEU A 234 2.70 -7.87 17.86
C LEU A 234 2.53 -8.87 19.00
N ALA A 235 2.40 -8.43 20.24
CA ALA A 235 2.18 -9.32 21.40
C ALA A 235 0.80 -10.01 21.39
N GLU A 236 -0.15 -9.54 20.59
CA GLU A 236 -1.43 -10.20 20.34
C GLU A 236 -1.36 -11.27 19.23
N ASP A 237 -0.23 -11.38 18.49
CA ASP A 237 -0.05 -12.26 17.33
C ASP A 237 1.01 -13.36 17.56
N ASP A 238 1.10 -13.93 18.74
CA ASP A 238 2.14 -14.90 19.15
C ASP A 238 2.12 -16.26 18.39
N ASP A 239 1.32 -16.41 17.34
CA ASP A 239 1.14 -17.67 16.59
C ASP A 239 1.77 -17.68 15.18
N ASN A 240 2.50 -16.64 14.75
CA ASN A 240 3.06 -16.64 13.40
C ASN A 240 4.49 -16.07 13.32
N GLU A 241 5.46 -16.77 13.95
CA GLU A 241 6.88 -16.58 13.65
C GLU A 241 7.20 -17.16 12.25
N GLY A 242 6.82 -16.45 11.20
CA GLY A 242 7.39 -16.62 9.87
C GLY A 242 8.58 -15.71 9.72
N ASP A 243 9.77 -16.25 9.44
CA ASP A 243 10.95 -15.50 9.00
C ASP A 243 10.55 -14.57 7.84
N HIS A 244 10.33 -13.30 8.14
CA HIS A 244 10.10 -12.31 7.11
C HIS A 244 11.45 -11.95 6.50
N GLU A 245 11.79 -12.56 5.36
CA GLU A 245 12.88 -12.02 4.54
C GLU A 245 12.57 -10.55 4.21
N PRO A 246 13.56 -9.66 4.35
CA PRO A 246 13.37 -8.27 3.99
C PRO A 246 12.92 -8.19 2.54
N ALA A 247 11.94 -7.33 2.26
CA ALA A 247 11.40 -7.11 0.93
C ALA A 247 12.54 -7.09 -0.10
N THR A 248 12.43 -7.93 -1.12
CA THR A 248 13.34 -7.92 -2.26
C THR A 248 13.52 -6.48 -2.72
N GLY A 249 14.72 -6.05 -3.11
CA GLY A 249 15.16 -4.66 -3.34
C GLY A 249 14.24 -3.72 -4.15
N THR A 250 12.97 -4.05 -4.29
CA THR A 250 11.91 -3.31 -4.99
C THR A 250 11.15 -2.31 -4.10
N GLY A 251 11.39 -2.30 -2.79
CA GLY A 251 10.67 -1.44 -1.83
C GLY A 251 9.78 -2.25 -0.88
N GLY A 252 9.09 -1.55 0.00
CA GLY A 252 8.13 -2.11 0.94
C GLY A 252 8.43 -1.79 2.41
N ALA A 253 7.41 -1.93 3.25
CA ALA A 253 7.52 -1.72 4.68
C ALA A 253 8.26 -2.88 5.36
N GLN A 254 8.99 -2.57 6.42
CA GLN A 254 9.64 -3.57 7.27
C GLN A 254 8.69 -4.14 8.34
N SER A 255 7.56 -3.46 8.57
CA SER A 255 6.50 -3.88 9.48
C SER A 255 5.46 -4.73 8.77
N THR A 256 4.74 -5.57 9.50
CA THR A 256 3.66 -6.37 8.92
C THR A 256 2.55 -5.47 8.37
N LEU A 257 1.85 -5.92 7.32
CA LEU A 257 0.72 -5.19 6.76
C LEU A 257 -0.37 -4.94 7.83
N ARG A 258 -0.57 -5.88 8.73
CA ARG A 258 -1.51 -5.75 9.85
C ARG A 258 -1.15 -4.57 10.75
N ALA A 259 0.11 -4.49 11.22
CA ALA A 259 0.56 -3.39 12.08
C ALA A 259 0.41 -2.02 11.41
N GLN A 260 0.69 -1.95 10.10
CA GLN A 260 0.47 -0.73 9.32
C GLN A 260 -1.02 -0.35 9.31
N LEU A 261 -1.91 -1.28 9.00
CA LEU A 261 -3.36 -1.03 8.95
C LEU A 261 -3.95 -0.73 10.34
N ASP A 262 -3.44 -1.31 11.42
CA ASP A 262 -3.85 -1.00 12.79
C ASP A 262 -3.51 0.44 13.17
N LEU A 263 -2.34 0.95 12.77
CA LEU A 263 -2.02 2.37 12.95
C LEU A 263 -2.92 3.27 12.10
N VAL A 264 -3.15 2.91 10.83
CA VAL A 264 -4.09 3.64 9.97
C VAL A 264 -5.47 3.72 10.62
N ALA A 265 -5.97 2.59 11.16
CA ALA A 265 -7.25 2.53 11.83
C ALA A 265 -7.30 3.48 13.05
N THR A 266 -6.25 3.48 13.86
CA THR A 266 -6.14 4.39 15.02
C THR A 266 -6.17 5.85 14.59
N CYS A 267 -5.46 6.21 13.53
CA CYS A 267 -5.48 7.56 12.98
C CYS A 267 -6.88 7.96 12.45
N VAL A 268 -7.53 7.08 11.68
CA VAL A 268 -8.88 7.31 11.15
C VAL A 268 -9.90 7.47 12.27
N GLU A 269 -9.86 6.62 13.29
CA GLU A 269 -10.75 6.68 14.47
C GLU A 269 -10.54 7.97 15.26
N ALA A 270 -9.30 8.43 15.39
CA ALA A 270 -8.98 9.71 16.01
C ALA A 270 -9.45 10.93 15.20
N GLY A 271 -9.81 10.75 13.92
CA GLY A 271 -10.28 11.85 13.07
C GLY A 271 -9.16 12.77 12.59
N VAL A 272 -7.97 12.24 12.32
CA VAL A 272 -6.84 13.01 11.82
C VAL A 272 -7.14 13.65 10.45
N MET A 273 -6.39 14.70 10.09
CA MET A 273 -6.56 15.38 8.80
C MET A 273 -6.04 14.58 7.59
N THR A 274 -5.39 13.46 7.81
CA THR A 274 -4.79 12.64 6.75
C THR A 274 -5.84 12.05 5.82
N ARG A 275 -5.67 12.28 4.52
CA ARG A 275 -6.58 11.84 3.45
C ARG A 275 -6.07 10.62 2.70
N VAL A 276 -4.76 10.38 2.73
CA VAL A 276 -4.11 9.26 2.03
C VAL A 276 -3.14 8.56 2.96
N PHE A 277 -3.28 7.26 3.09
CA PHE A 277 -2.30 6.39 3.72
C PHE A 277 -1.75 5.42 2.68
N SER A 278 -0.41 5.31 2.60
CA SER A 278 0.30 4.32 1.78
C SER A 278 0.91 3.26 2.69
N VAL A 279 0.49 2.03 2.48
CA VAL A 279 0.98 0.84 3.18
C VAL A 279 1.42 -0.21 2.17
N SER A 280 2.27 -1.14 2.56
CA SER A 280 2.78 -2.12 1.61
C SER A 280 3.17 -3.44 2.24
N MET A 281 3.24 -4.46 1.39
CA MET A 281 3.74 -5.79 1.68
C MET A 281 4.51 -6.30 0.47
N GLY A 282 5.69 -6.90 0.70
CA GLY A 282 6.49 -7.55 -0.34
C GLY A 282 6.31 -9.06 -0.37
N GLY A 283 7.17 -9.73 -1.14
CA GLY A 283 7.27 -11.19 -1.16
C GLY A 283 6.36 -11.91 -2.15
N PHE A 284 5.90 -11.22 -3.23
CA PHE A 284 5.06 -11.83 -4.27
C PHE A 284 5.85 -12.32 -5.51
N ASP A 285 7.18 -12.26 -5.48
CA ASP A 285 8.02 -12.64 -6.62
C ASP A 285 8.31 -14.16 -6.66
N PHE A 286 7.27 -14.94 -6.96
CA PHE A 286 7.35 -16.40 -6.95
C PHE A 286 7.68 -16.99 -8.32
N HIS A 287 8.98 -17.22 -8.59
CA HIS A 287 9.45 -17.91 -9.78
C HIS A 287 9.52 -19.43 -9.64
N ALA A 288 9.29 -19.97 -8.44
CA ALA A 288 9.30 -21.40 -8.16
C ALA A 288 8.40 -21.72 -6.96
N GLY A 289 7.74 -22.88 -6.97
CA GLY A 289 6.90 -23.37 -5.87
C GLY A 289 5.80 -22.36 -5.47
N GLU A 290 5.22 -21.65 -6.41
CA GLU A 290 4.40 -20.48 -6.20
C GLU A 290 3.13 -20.73 -5.38
N LYS A 291 2.42 -21.83 -5.63
CA LYS A 291 1.06 -22.06 -5.09
C LYS A 291 0.98 -21.83 -3.59
N THR A 292 1.84 -22.50 -2.82
CA THR A 292 1.85 -22.39 -1.35
C THR A 292 2.32 -21.01 -0.87
N GLY A 293 3.35 -20.44 -1.51
CA GLY A 293 3.84 -19.12 -1.18
C GLY A 293 2.78 -18.04 -1.43
N GLN A 294 2.14 -18.08 -2.59
CA GLN A 294 1.06 -17.17 -2.97
C GLN A 294 -0.14 -17.28 -2.02
N GLU A 295 -0.57 -18.50 -1.65
CA GLU A 295 -1.63 -18.70 -0.65
C GLU A 295 -1.28 -18.08 0.71
N THR A 296 -0.05 -18.26 1.17
CA THR A 296 0.43 -17.69 2.43
C THR A 296 0.38 -16.15 2.39
N GLN A 297 0.89 -15.55 1.32
CA GLN A 297 0.86 -14.10 1.16
C GLN A 297 -0.57 -13.56 1.03
N LEU A 298 -1.41 -14.22 0.24
CA LEU A 298 -2.82 -13.82 0.09
C LEU A 298 -3.60 -13.98 1.40
N LYS A 299 -3.29 -15.01 2.22
CA LYS A 299 -3.88 -15.16 3.56
C LYS A 299 -3.50 -14.00 4.47
N THR A 300 -2.25 -13.55 4.42
CA THR A 300 -1.77 -12.38 5.18
C THR A 300 -2.51 -11.12 4.76
N VAL A 301 -2.62 -10.87 3.44
CA VAL A 301 -3.39 -9.74 2.91
C VAL A 301 -4.86 -9.82 3.32
N ASP A 302 -5.48 -10.99 3.15
CA ASP A 302 -6.88 -11.23 3.49
C ASP A 302 -7.16 -10.90 4.96
N THR A 303 -6.36 -11.48 5.86
CA THR A 303 -6.54 -11.29 7.30
C THR A 303 -6.36 -9.83 7.70
N ALA A 304 -5.30 -9.17 7.19
CA ALA A 304 -5.01 -7.79 7.52
C ALA A 304 -6.10 -6.83 7.00
N VAL A 305 -6.46 -6.94 5.72
CA VAL A 305 -7.43 -6.04 5.08
C VAL A 305 -8.84 -6.31 5.59
N ALA A 306 -9.27 -7.57 5.74
CA ALA A 306 -10.62 -7.87 6.22
C ALA A 306 -10.82 -7.40 7.68
N THR A 307 -9.84 -7.64 8.57
CA THR A 307 -9.90 -7.15 9.95
C THR A 307 -9.95 -5.62 9.99
N PHE A 308 -9.16 -4.95 9.16
CA PHE A 308 -9.19 -3.49 9.02
C PHE A 308 -10.58 -3.00 8.57
N LEU A 309 -11.17 -3.59 7.53
CA LEU A 309 -12.50 -3.22 7.04
C LEU A 309 -13.59 -3.42 8.10
N GLU A 310 -13.54 -4.51 8.86
CA GLU A 310 -14.47 -4.77 9.96
C GLU A 310 -14.34 -3.71 11.06
N ARG A 311 -13.12 -3.31 11.42
CA ARG A 311 -12.87 -2.23 12.39
C ARG A 311 -13.40 -0.90 11.86
N MET A 312 -13.10 -0.56 10.61
CA MET A 312 -13.56 0.67 9.97
C MET A 312 -15.10 0.76 9.86
N GLY A 313 -15.77 -0.34 9.60
CA GLY A 313 -17.23 -0.41 9.54
C GLY A 313 -17.94 0.02 10.82
N ARG A 314 -17.24 0.05 11.97
CA ARG A 314 -17.82 0.37 13.29
C ARG A 314 -17.92 1.87 13.57
N THR A 315 -17.17 2.71 12.85
CA THR A 315 -17.11 4.16 13.10
C THR A 315 -17.61 4.96 11.90
N GLU A 316 -18.05 6.19 12.11
CA GLU A 316 -18.46 7.08 11.02
C GLU A 316 -17.30 7.43 10.09
N ASN A 317 -16.14 7.78 10.66
CA ASN A 317 -14.94 8.07 9.88
C ASN A 317 -14.45 6.83 9.13
N GLY A 318 -14.47 5.67 9.78
CA GLY A 318 -14.05 4.41 9.17
C GLY A 318 -14.90 4.02 7.95
N ARG A 319 -16.22 4.23 7.99
CA ARG A 319 -17.08 3.96 6.83
C ARG A 319 -16.81 4.83 5.61
N LYS A 320 -16.04 5.91 5.77
CA LYS A 320 -15.56 6.78 4.69
C LYS A 320 -14.23 6.32 4.07
N VAL A 321 -13.62 5.26 4.62
CA VAL A 321 -12.35 4.71 4.11
C VAL A 321 -12.60 3.88 2.85
N VAL A 322 -11.73 4.10 1.86
CA VAL A 322 -11.63 3.27 0.65
C VAL A 322 -10.22 2.68 0.59
N VAL A 323 -10.13 1.37 0.52
CA VAL A 323 -8.88 0.62 0.37
C VAL A 323 -8.71 0.25 -1.10
N LEU A 324 -7.54 0.52 -1.68
CA LEU A 324 -7.16 0.11 -3.02
C LEU A 324 -5.92 -0.77 -2.92
N VAL A 325 -6.04 -2.04 -3.36
CA VAL A 325 -4.95 -3.02 -3.36
C VAL A 325 -4.50 -3.27 -4.79
N TYR A 326 -3.20 -3.10 -5.07
CA TYR A 326 -2.63 -3.27 -6.40
C TYR A 326 -1.19 -3.83 -6.34
N SER A 327 -0.72 -4.33 -7.46
CA SER A 327 0.68 -4.70 -7.69
C SER A 327 1.18 -4.05 -8.97
N GLU A 328 2.50 -3.99 -9.16
CA GLU A 328 3.14 -3.34 -10.30
C GLU A 328 2.87 -4.02 -11.66
N PHE A 329 2.59 -5.31 -11.65
CA PHE A 329 2.13 -6.10 -12.80
C PHE A 329 1.54 -7.43 -12.33
N GLY A 330 0.93 -8.17 -13.25
CA GLY A 330 0.52 -9.56 -13.06
C GLY A 330 1.59 -10.55 -13.54
N ARG A 331 1.26 -11.83 -13.51
CA ARG A 331 2.15 -12.91 -13.93
C ARG A 331 1.75 -13.45 -15.31
N ARG A 332 2.68 -14.11 -15.99
CA ARG A 332 2.41 -14.81 -17.24
C ARG A 332 1.26 -15.78 -17.10
N VAL A 333 0.50 -15.96 -18.18
CA VAL A 333 -0.63 -16.89 -18.16
C VAL A 333 -0.16 -18.32 -17.93
N ARG A 334 0.94 -18.72 -18.56
CA ARG A 334 1.49 -20.08 -18.45
C ARG A 334 2.47 -20.20 -17.27
N ALA A 335 2.29 -21.27 -16.48
CA ALA A 335 3.26 -21.69 -15.49
C ALA A 335 4.63 -22.01 -16.12
N ASN A 336 5.71 -21.73 -15.41
CA ASN A 336 7.07 -22.09 -15.82
C ASN A 336 7.46 -23.52 -15.38
N ALA A 337 8.65 -23.96 -15.72
CA ALA A 337 9.12 -25.32 -15.43
C ALA A 337 9.50 -25.57 -13.96
N SER A 338 9.43 -24.55 -13.10
CA SER A 338 9.79 -24.60 -11.69
C SER A 338 8.57 -24.48 -10.77
N ASP A 339 7.37 -24.76 -11.27
CA ASP A 339 6.09 -24.58 -10.56
C ASP A 339 5.90 -23.16 -10.00
N GLY A 340 6.24 -22.19 -10.82
CA GLY A 340 6.08 -20.77 -10.57
C GLY A 340 5.64 -20.03 -11.83
N THR A 341 5.70 -18.71 -11.81
CA THR A 341 5.37 -17.86 -12.96
C THR A 341 6.42 -16.79 -13.19
N ASP A 342 6.64 -16.46 -14.46
CA ASP A 342 7.49 -15.33 -14.84
C ASP A 342 6.67 -14.02 -14.82
N HIS A 343 7.37 -12.87 -14.85
CA HIS A 343 6.75 -11.56 -14.90
C HIS A 343 5.87 -11.41 -16.13
N GLY A 344 4.65 -10.94 -15.91
CA GLY A 344 3.65 -10.68 -16.94
C GLY A 344 3.24 -9.22 -17.01
N THR A 345 1.97 -8.96 -17.28
CA THR A 345 1.49 -7.61 -17.59
C THR A 345 0.23 -7.26 -16.80
N ALA A 346 -0.96 -7.43 -17.40
CA ALA A 346 -2.23 -7.07 -16.78
C ALA A 346 -2.55 -7.93 -15.55
N SER A 347 -3.19 -7.31 -14.57
CA SER A 347 -3.58 -7.94 -13.30
C SER A 347 -4.97 -7.47 -12.86
N ASN A 348 -5.28 -7.63 -11.58
CA ASN A 348 -6.50 -7.17 -10.96
C ASN A 348 -6.21 -6.14 -9.89
N ILE A 349 -7.14 -5.22 -9.67
CA ILE A 349 -7.16 -4.30 -8.52
C ILE A 349 -8.34 -4.66 -7.64
N LEU A 350 -8.12 -4.70 -6.32
CA LEU A 350 -9.19 -4.85 -5.34
C LEU A 350 -9.50 -3.47 -4.74
N ILE A 351 -10.79 -3.12 -4.70
CA ILE A 351 -11.25 -1.85 -4.11
C ILE A 351 -12.30 -2.18 -3.06
N ALA A 352 -12.03 -1.81 -1.82
CA ALA A 352 -12.87 -2.21 -0.69
C ALA A 352 -13.20 -1.06 0.26
N GLY A 353 -14.33 -1.14 0.93
CA GLY A 353 -14.81 -0.16 1.90
C GLY A 353 -16.32 -0.12 1.97
N ALA A 354 -16.87 0.37 3.08
CA ALA A 354 -18.33 0.43 3.29
C ALA A 354 -19.06 1.37 2.31
N SER A 355 -18.35 2.30 1.68
CA SER A 355 -18.89 3.23 0.67
C SER A 355 -18.64 2.77 -0.76
N VAL A 356 -17.94 1.66 -0.96
CA VAL A 356 -17.65 1.12 -2.31
C VAL A 356 -18.88 0.42 -2.88
N ALA A 357 -19.16 0.63 -4.16
CA ALA A 357 -20.18 -0.12 -4.88
C ALA A 357 -19.65 -1.53 -5.21
N GLY A 358 -19.57 -2.39 -4.19
CA GLY A 358 -18.96 -3.71 -4.22
C GLY A 358 -19.95 -4.83 -4.61
N GLY A 359 -19.55 -6.08 -4.34
CA GLY A 359 -20.30 -7.29 -4.73
C GLY A 359 -20.27 -7.52 -6.23
N ARG A 360 -19.26 -7.02 -6.95
CA ARG A 360 -19.20 -7.07 -8.41
C ARG A 360 -17.80 -7.18 -8.95
N LEU A 361 -17.72 -7.74 -10.14
CA LEU A 361 -16.57 -7.74 -11.02
C LEU A 361 -16.71 -6.57 -12.02
N VAL A 362 -15.68 -5.75 -12.16
CA VAL A 362 -15.67 -4.56 -13.03
C VAL A 362 -14.66 -4.79 -14.15
N GLY A 363 -15.03 -4.39 -15.37
CA GLY A 363 -14.23 -4.64 -16.56
C GLY A 363 -14.33 -6.09 -17.06
N ASP A 364 -13.84 -6.31 -18.27
CA ASP A 364 -13.88 -7.60 -18.94
C ASP A 364 -12.79 -8.54 -18.41
N GLN A 365 -13.08 -9.84 -18.37
CA GLN A 365 -12.07 -10.85 -18.11
C GLN A 365 -11.10 -10.91 -19.28
N PRO A 366 -9.79 -10.71 -19.10
CA PRO A 366 -8.82 -10.90 -20.18
C PRO A 366 -8.87 -12.33 -20.71
N SER A 367 -8.74 -12.47 -22.04
CA SER A 367 -8.65 -13.78 -22.69
C SER A 367 -7.37 -14.49 -22.29
N LEU A 368 -7.46 -15.77 -21.95
CA LEU A 368 -6.29 -16.62 -21.65
C LEU A 368 -5.67 -17.24 -22.92
N THR A 369 -6.26 -17.00 -24.08
CA THR A 369 -5.81 -17.53 -25.38
C THR A 369 -5.44 -16.44 -26.39
N ASP A 370 -6.03 -15.25 -26.28
CA ASP A 370 -5.66 -14.08 -27.09
C ASP A 370 -4.66 -13.22 -26.31
N LEU A 371 -3.39 -13.60 -26.38
CA LEU A 371 -2.30 -13.05 -25.58
C LEU A 371 -1.39 -12.12 -26.40
N ASP A 372 -0.64 -11.27 -25.72
CA ASP A 372 0.47 -10.48 -26.27
C ASP A 372 1.79 -11.04 -25.75
N ASP A 373 2.56 -11.71 -26.60
CA ASP A 373 3.81 -12.41 -26.24
C ASP A 373 3.67 -13.35 -25.01
N GLY A 374 2.52 -14.01 -24.87
CA GLY A 374 2.20 -14.93 -23.76
C GLY A 374 1.66 -14.25 -22.50
N ASP A 375 1.41 -12.95 -22.55
CA ASP A 375 0.86 -12.16 -21.45
C ASP A 375 -0.61 -11.78 -21.69
N LEU A 376 -1.31 -11.48 -20.59
CA LEU A 376 -2.66 -10.93 -20.65
C LEU A 376 -2.66 -9.55 -21.30
N LYS A 377 -3.55 -9.33 -22.26
CA LYS A 377 -3.86 -7.99 -22.74
C LYS A 377 -4.69 -7.25 -21.69
N PHE A 378 -4.32 -6.00 -21.42
CA PHE A 378 -5.13 -5.17 -20.53
C PHE A 378 -6.39 -4.68 -21.23
N HIS A 379 -7.47 -4.50 -20.47
CA HIS A 379 -8.75 -3.96 -20.91
C HIS A 379 -9.14 -2.69 -20.17
N THR A 380 -8.62 -2.53 -18.95
CA THR A 380 -8.80 -1.34 -18.11
C THR A 380 -7.45 -0.66 -17.95
N ASP A 381 -7.34 0.59 -18.36
CA ASP A 381 -6.13 1.37 -18.07
C ASP A 381 -6.13 1.75 -16.57
N PHE A 382 -5.00 1.54 -15.89
CA PHE A 382 -4.91 1.82 -14.45
C PHE A 382 -5.20 3.29 -14.12
N ARG A 383 -4.99 4.21 -15.06
CA ARG A 383 -5.33 5.62 -14.90
C ARG A 383 -6.85 5.86 -14.84
N ASP A 384 -7.67 4.97 -15.40
CA ASP A 384 -9.13 5.03 -15.24
C ASP A 384 -9.54 4.80 -13.79
N VAL A 385 -8.83 3.89 -13.11
CA VAL A 385 -9.01 3.64 -11.66
C VAL A 385 -8.56 4.85 -10.86
N TYR A 386 -7.38 5.41 -11.17
CA TYR A 386 -6.87 6.60 -10.49
C TYR A 386 -7.77 7.83 -10.68
N ALA A 387 -8.32 8.02 -11.88
CA ALA A 387 -9.27 9.10 -12.14
C ALA A 387 -10.55 8.94 -11.31
N ALA A 388 -11.06 7.72 -11.15
CA ALA A 388 -12.19 7.44 -10.28
C ALA A 388 -11.85 7.72 -8.80
N VAL A 389 -10.69 7.27 -8.32
CA VAL A 389 -10.22 7.54 -6.95
C VAL A 389 -10.06 9.03 -6.69
N LEU A 390 -9.43 9.78 -7.60
CA LEU A 390 -9.28 11.23 -7.48
C LEU A 390 -10.63 11.92 -7.37
N THR A 391 -11.59 11.55 -8.22
CA THR A 391 -12.91 12.19 -8.26
C THR A 391 -13.79 11.75 -7.08
N ASP A 392 -13.94 10.44 -6.87
CA ASP A 392 -14.96 9.89 -5.97
C ASP A 392 -14.49 9.82 -4.51
N VAL A 393 -13.17 9.62 -4.29
CA VAL A 393 -12.60 9.50 -2.93
C VAL A 393 -11.95 10.81 -2.48
N LEU A 394 -11.11 11.40 -3.33
CA LEU A 394 -10.33 12.58 -2.96
C LEU A 394 -11.02 13.91 -3.29
N GLY A 395 -12.14 13.88 -4.07
CA GLY A 395 -12.90 15.06 -4.45
C GLY A 395 -12.11 16.03 -5.36
N ALA A 396 -11.19 15.50 -6.16
CA ALA A 396 -10.26 16.26 -6.98
C ALA A 396 -10.50 16.06 -8.47
N ASP A 397 -10.20 17.09 -9.26
CA ASP A 397 -10.15 16.99 -10.71
C ASP A 397 -8.95 16.13 -11.13
N PRO A 398 -9.16 15.00 -11.85
CA PRO A 398 -8.07 14.15 -12.30
C PRO A 398 -7.21 14.76 -13.42
N ASP A 399 -7.75 15.68 -14.20
CA ASP A 399 -7.10 16.26 -15.39
C ASP A 399 -5.69 16.79 -15.11
N PRO A 400 -5.47 17.70 -14.13
CA PRO A 400 -4.15 18.23 -13.83
C PRO A 400 -3.26 17.27 -13.03
N VAL A 401 -3.80 16.15 -12.53
CA VAL A 401 -3.07 15.15 -11.76
C VAL A 401 -2.57 14.03 -12.66
N LEU A 402 -3.33 13.67 -13.70
CA LEU A 402 -3.06 12.58 -14.63
C LEU A 402 -2.70 13.08 -16.04
N ASP A 403 -2.09 14.26 -16.14
CA ASP A 403 -1.58 14.86 -17.39
C ASP A 403 -2.60 14.84 -18.54
N GLY A 404 -3.84 15.25 -18.24
CA GLY A 404 -4.90 15.36 -19.23
C GLY A 404 -5.62 14.06 -19.57
N TRP A 405 -5.43 12.97 -18.79
CA TRP A 405 -6.14 11.72 -18.97
C TRP A 405 -7.65 11.90 -18.85
N LYS A 406 -8.42 11.33 -19.80
CA LYS A 406 -9.88 11.49 -19.89
C LYS A 406 -10.67 10.23 -19.57
N GLY A 407 -10.00 9.07 -19.49
CA GLY A 407 -10.65 7.83 -19.08
C GLY A 407 -11.03 7.86 -17.58
N ARG A 408 -12.06 7.09 -17.21
CA ARG A 408 -12.47 6.93 -15.81
C ARG A 408 -13.25 5.64 -15.64
N LEU A 409 -12.96 4.92 -14.56
CA LEU A 409 -13.76 3.77 -14.15
C LEU A 409 -15.13 4.26 -13.63
N PRO A 410 -16.26 3.80 -14.19
CA PRO A 410 -17.57 4.27 -13.77
C PRO A 410 -18.03 3.61 -12.47
N GLY A 411 -18.73 4.39 -11.63
CA GLY A 411 -19.48 3.87 -10.49
C GLY A 411 -18.63 3.16 -9.45
N LEU A 412 -17.52 3.76 -9.02
CA LEU A 412 -16.65 3.21 -7.97
C LEU A 412 -17.34 3.25 -6.60
N LEU A 413 -18.11 4.31 -6.31
CA LEU A 413 -18.84 4.55 -5.07
C LEU A 413 -20.33 4.68 -5.32
#